data_6eba4bb149a0c6fea30cf8866ea6e108
#
_entry.id   6eba4bb149a0c6fea30cf8866ea6e108
#
_cell.length_a   1.000
_cell.length_b   1.000
_cell.length_c   1.000
_cell.angle_alpha   90.00
_cell.angle_beta   90.00
_cell.angle_gamma   90.00
#
_symmetry.space_group_name_H-M   'P 1'
#
loop_
_entity.id
_entity.type
_entity.pdbx_description
1 polymer ?
#
loop_
_entity_poly.entity_id
_entity_poly.type
_entity_poly.pdbx_seq_one_letter_code
_entity_poly.pdbx_strand_id
1 'polypeptide(L)'
;MKRILCVLLFVFGLLTSAWADSSRYASESVLNSGKWVKIQVAEDGIYKLTAADLKKMGFSNLDKVAVYGYGGWPLDEDFSTTYIDDVPEVAVWRGADYLLFYGKGPRKWEYSSSDKSFIHTNNPYSNYGYYFVTEKETTGRTMEKAASAAGATLQVTTFDDYVLHEEELVSVNSSGRELYGESFTSTLSRDFTISVPGITNDEGKATLSFISRGNGTITMNVDGNALISGSVSVPSDEYEVARELYRERAWMADKGETVKVNIGYSTTG
;
A
#
# COMPACT_ATOMS: atom_id res chain seq x y z
N MET A 1 28.12 -54.81 18.18
CA MET A 1 26.80 -54.35 18.71
C MET A 1 26.76 -52.85 18.99
N LYS A 2 27.66 -52.24 19.82
CA LYS A 2 27.62 -50.80 20.13
C LYS A 2 27.68 -49.87 18.90
N ARG A 3 28.47 -50.20 17.86
CA ARG A 3 28.58 -49.41 16.63
C ARG A 3 27.33 -49.44 15.75
N ILE A 4 26.63 -50.56 15.69
CA ILE A 4 25.38 -50.72 14.95
C ILE A 4 24.26 -49.96 15.68
N LEU A 5 24.24 -49.98 17.01
CA LEU A 5 23.26 -49.22 17.81
C LEU A 5 23.41 -47.72 17.61
N CYS A 6 24.68 -47.18 17.55
CA CYS A 6 24.91 -45.76 17.26
C CYS A 6 24.46 -45.35 15.84
N VAL A 7 24.66 -46.19 14.83
CA VAL A 7 24.19 -45.90 13.46
C VAL A 7 22.67 -45.95 13.39
N LEU A 8 22.00 -46.89 14.05
CA LEU A 8 20.54 -46.95 14.13
C LEU A 8 19.94 -45.73 14.85
N LEU A 9 20.54 -45.25 15.95
CA LEU A 9 20.13 -44.05 16.66
C LEU A 9 20.32 -42.81 15.81
N PHE A 10 21.39 -42.72 15.00
CA PHE A 10 21.65 -41.57 14.10
C PHE A 10 20.66 -41.55 12.93
N VAL A 11 20.33 -42.68 12.36
CA VAL A 11 19.31 -42.83 11.30
C VAL A 11 17.92 -42.48 11.83
N PHE A 12 17.57 -42.93 13.06
CA PHE A 12 16.28 -42.57 13.67
C PHE A 12 16.18 -41.09 14.02
N GLY A 13 17.29 -40.44 14.43
CA GLY A 13 17.35 -38.98 14.68
C GLY A 13 17.19 -38.13 13.40
N LEU A 14 17.63 -38.63 12.25
CA LEU A 14 17.45 -37.98 10.94
C LEU A 14 16.00 -38.11 10.41
N LEU A 15 15.25 -39.11 10.82
CA LEU A 15 13.86 -39.31 10.40
C LEU A 15 12.87 -38.43 11.18
N THR A 16 13.24 -37.88 12.33
CA THR A 16 12.35 -37.04 13.14
C THR A 16 12.42 -35.55 12.74
N SER A 17 13.38 -35.14 11.91
CA SER A 17 13.55 -33.72 11.51
C SER A 17 12.80 -33.33 10.21
N ALA A 18 12.02 -34.23 9.62
CA ALA A 18 11.33 -33.99 8.36
C ALA A 18 9.80 -33.85 8.51
N TRP A 19 9.33 -33.40 9.66
CA TRP A 19 7.94 -32.99 9.79
C TRP A 19 7.90 -31.50 9.39
N ALA A 20 7.89 -31.24 8.08
CA ALA A 20 7.41 -29.99 7.58
C ALA A 20 5.96 -29.85 8.06
N ASP A 21 5.65 -28.74 8.74
CA ASP A 21 4.28 -28.46 9.14
C ASP A 21 3.44 -28.27 7.86
N SER A 22 2.87 -29.39 7.39
CA SER A 22 2.04 -29.42 6.18
C SER A 22 0.73 -28.63 6.37
N SER A 23 0.42 -28.20 7.59
CA SER A 23 -0.78 -27.41 7.88
C SER A 23 -0.65 -25.95 7.46
N ARG A 24 0.59 -25.46 7.27
CA ARG A 24 0.85 -24.06 6.89
C ARG A 24 0.54 -23.76 5.42
N TYR A 25 0.64 -24.78 4.56
CA TYR A 25 0.51 -24.60 3.11
C TYR A 25 -0.74 -25.29 2.59
N ALA A 26 -1.42 -24.65 1.64
CA ALA A 26 -2.52 -25.27 0.93
C ALA A 26 -1.98 -26.41 0.05
N SER A 27 -2.70 -27.55 0.03
CA SER A 27 -2.34 -28.68 -0.84
C SER A 27 -2.56 -28.37 -2.32
N GLU A 28 -3.57 -27.54 -2.62
CA GLU A 28 -3.92 -27.06 -3.95
C GLU A 28 -4.43 -25.63 -3.86
N SER A 29 -4.14 -24.81 -4.88
CA SER A 29 -4.68 -23.46 -4.98
C SER A 29 -6.17 -23.50 -5.36
N VAL A 30 -6.95 -22.58 -4.80
CA VAL A 30 -8.35 -22.35 -5.23
C VAL A 30 -8.45 -22.00 -6.72
N LEU A 31 -7.36 -21.49 -7.31
CA LEU A 31 -7.27 -21.13 -8.74
C LEU A 31 -7.01 -22.34 -9.64
N ASN A 32 -6.81 -23.56 -9.09
CA ASN A 32 -6.43 -24.74 -9.85
C ASN A 32 -7.51 -25.17 -10.87
N SER A 33 -8.78 -24.86 -10.60
CA SER A 33 -9.90 -25.22 -11.47
C SER A 33 -10.95 -24.13 -11.57
N GLY A 34 -11.86 -24.26 -12.53
CA GLY A 34 -12.92 -23.29 -12.76
C GLY A 34 -12.53 -22.17 -13.70
N LYS A 35 -13.45 -21.22 -13.85
CA LYS A 35 -13.25 -20.01 -14.68
C LYS A 35 -12.92 -18.84 -13.79
N TRP A 36 -11.80 -18.19 -14.06
CA TRP A 36 -11.31 -17.05 -13.30
C TRP A 36 -11.08 -15.85 -14.21
N VAL A 37 -11.46 -14.66 -13.75
CA VAL A 37 -11.17 -13.40 -14.39
C VAL A 37 -10.34 -12.54 -13.42
N LYS A 38 -9.11 -12.18 -13.82
CA LYS A 38 -8.25 -11.28 -13.06
C LYS A 38 -8.68 -9.84 -13.29
N ILE A 39 -8.91 -9.10 -12.22
CA ILE A 39 -9.19 -7.66 -12.24
C ILE A 39 -8.11 -6.92 -11.47
N GLN A 40 -7.89 -5.66 -11.82
CA GLN A 40 -6.92 -4.79 -11.16
C GLN A 40 -7.62 -3.64 -10.44
N VAL A 41 -7.01 -3.18 -9.36
CA VAL A 41 -7.40 -2.00 -8.58
C VAL A 41 -6.18 -1.09 -8.43
N ALA A 42 -6.37 0.22 -8.68
CA ALA A 42 -5.29 1.19 -8.62
C ALA A 42 -5.09 1.78 -7.22
N GLU A 43 -6.14 1.87 -6.44
CA GLU A 43 -6.18 2.55 -5.14
C GLU A 43 -7.03 1.76 -4.14
N ASP A 44 -6.88 2.06 -2.86
CA ASP A 44 -7.77 1.56 -1.83
C ASP A 44 -9.17 2.15 -1.99
N GLY A 45 -10.20 1.32 -1.91
CA GLY A 45 -11.56 1.84 -2.00
C GLY A 45 -12.63 0.78 -2.26
N ILE A 46 -13.86 1.27 -2.38
CA ILE A 46 -15.01 0.42 -2.70
C ILE A 46 -15.16 0.30 -4.22
N TYR A 47 -15.01 -0.92 -4.70
CA TYR A 47 -15.16 -1.26 -6.12
C TYR A 47 -16.52 -1.87 -6.38
N LYS A 48 -17.12 -1.46 -7.50
CA LYS A 48 -18.43 -1.93 -7.96
C LYS A 48 -18.29 -2.78 -9.22
N LEU A 49 -18.79 -4.00 -9.17
CA LEU A 49 -18.97 -4.88 -10.34
C LEU A 49 -20.46 -4.98 -10.62
N THR A 50 -20.89 -4.44 -11.77
CA THR A 50 -22.29 -4.52 -12.19
C THR A 50 -22.62 -5.88 -12.80
N ALA A 51 -23.91 -6.24 -12.84
CA ALA A 51 -24.36 -7.44 -13.55
C ALA A 51 -23.93 -7.44 -15.04
N ALA A 52 -23.84 -6.25 -15.66
CA ALA A 52 -23.34 -6.11 -17.02
C ALA A 52 -21.84 -6.44 -17.13
N ASP A 53 -21.03 -6.02 -16.17
CA ASP A 53 -19.59 -6.35 -16.13
C ASP A 53 -19.39 -7.84 -15.88
N LEU A 54 -20.13 -8.43 -14.95
CA LEU A 54 -20.10 -9.86 -14.69
C LEU A 54 -20.50 -10.68 -15.91
N LYS A 55 -21.51 -10.23 -16.65
CA LYS A 55 -21.91 -10.88 -17.91
C LYS A 55 -20.81 -10.81 -18.98
N LYS A 56 -20.09 -9.69 -19.11
CA LYS A 56 -18.92 -9.58 -20.00
C LYS A 56 -17.81 -10.54 -19.60
N MET A 57 -17.62 -10.76 -18.29
CA MET A 57 -16.69 -11.77 -17.75
C MET A 57 -17.18 -13.20 -17.98
N GLY A 58 -18.48 -13.37 -18.38
CA GLY A 58 -19.12 -14.65 -18.65
C GLY A 58 -19.66 -15.34 -17.41
N PHE A 59 -20.05 -14.55 -16.41
CA PHE A 59 -20.76 -14.98 -15.21
C PHE A 59 -22.23 -14.56 -15.30
N SER A 60 -23.10 -15.36 -14.74
CA SER A 60 -24.56 -15.20 -14.90
C SER A 60 -25.33 -15.06 -13.60
N ASN A 61 -24.82 -15.59 -12.51
CA ASN A 61 -25.50 -15.62 -11.23
C ASN A 61 -24.77 -14.75 -10.18
N LEU A 62 -25.30 -13.54 -9.95
CA LEU A 62 -24.75 -12.57 -9.02
C LEU A 62 -24.54 -13.14 -7.62
N ASP A 63 -25.45 -14.01 -7.12
CA ASP A 63 -25.37 -14.58 -5.78
C ASP A 63 -24.20 -15.56 -5.64
N LYS A 64 -23.81 -16.19 -6.74
CA LYS A 64 -22.72 -17.18 -6.80
C LYS A 64 -21.36 -16.55 -7.14
N VAL A 65 -21.33 -15.29 -7.57
CA VAL A 65 -20.06 -14.62 -7.85
C VAL A 65 -19.28 -14.37 -6.55
N ALA A 66 -18.01 -14.72 -6.56
CA ALA A 66 -17.06 -14.52 -5.47
C ALA A 66 -15.81 -13.78 -5.97
N VAL A 67 -15.20 -13.02 -5.08
CA VAL A 67 -13.97 -12.28 -5.31
C VAL A 67 -12.89 -12.86 -4.39
N TYR A 68 -11.70 -13.12 -4.92
CA TYR A 68 -10.56 -13.67 -4.19
C TYR A 68 -9.33 -12.80 -4.39
N GLY A 69 -8.48 -12.70 -3.39
CA GLY A 69 -7.19 -12.02 -3.49
C GLY A 69 -6.79 -11.28 -2.24
N TYR A 70 -5.52 -10.91 -2.18
CA TYR A 70 -4.93 -10.07 -1.15
C TYR A 70 -4.99 -8.58 -1.48
N GLY A 71 -5.21 -8.25 -2.77
CA GLY A 71 -5.04 -6.91 -3.30
C GLY A 71 -3.60 -6.59 -3.63
N GLY A 72 -3.21 -5.32 -3.45
CA GLY A 72 -1.89 -4.81 -3.81
C GLY A 72 -1.00 -4.44 -2.64
N TRP A 73 -1.48 -4.48 -1.41
CA TRP A 73 -0.64 -4.15 -0.27
C TRP A 73 0.56 -5.10 -0.19
N PRO A 74 1.76 -4.60 0.22
CA PRO A 74 2.90 -5.47 0.45
C PRO A 74 2.54 -6.58 1.43
N LEU A 75 2.94 -7.80 1.10
CA LEU A 75 2.88 -8.91 2.05
C LEU A 75 3.95 -8.74 3.11
N ASP A 76 3.68 -9.24 4.30
CA ASP A 76 4.64 -9.25 5.39
C ASP A 76 5.88 -10.09 4.97
N GLU A 77 7.06 -9.53 5.16
CA GLU A 77 8.34 -10.20 4.89
C GLU A 77 8.79 -11.07 6.06
N ASP A 78 8.16 -10.92 7.23
CA ASP A 78 8.41 -11.79 8.38
C ASP A 78 7.62 -13.10 8.26
N PHE A 79 8.31 -14.17 7.86
CA PHE A 79 7.72 -15.51 7.74
C PHE A 79 7.33 -16.15 9.08
N SER A 80 7.61 -15.51 10.22
CA SER A 80 7.11 -15.95 11.53
C SER A 80 5.64 -15.59 11.73
N THR A 81 5.13 -14.60 10.98
CA THR A 81 3.72 -14.22 11.00
C THR A 81 2.86 -15.27 10.28
N THR A 82 1.64 -15.46 10.79
CA THR A 82 0.67 -16.36 10.14
C THR A 82 0.02 -15.64 8.98
N TYR A 83 0.12 -16.20 7.79
CA TYR A 83 -0.61 -15.72 6.62
C TYR A 83 -1.31 -16.87 5.90
N ILE A 84 -2.29 -16.55 5.09
CA ILE A 84 -2.98 -17.53 4.25
C ILE A 84 -2.11 -17.80 3.02
N ASP A 85 -1.78 -19.06 2.80
CA ASP A 85 -0.90 -19.48 1.70
C ASP A 85 -1.54 -19.34 0.31
N ASP A 86 -2.87 -19.47 0.22
CA ASP A 86 -3.63 -19.31 -1.02
C ASP A 86 -4.45 -18.01 -1.00
N VAL A 87 -4.99 -17.59 -2.14
CA VAL A 87 -5.78 -16.37 -2.24
C VAL A 87 -7.10 -16.48 -1.46
N PRO A 88 -7.35 -15.57 -0.48
CA PRO A 88 -8.55 -15.63 0.35
C PRO A 88 -9.78 -15.13 -0.39
N GLU A 89 -10.95 -15.65 -0.02
CA GLU A 89 -12.23 -15.09 -0.47
C GLU A 89 -12.53 -13.79 0.27
N VAL A 90 -12.79 -12.73 -0.49
CA VAL A 90 -13.15 -11.40 0.01
C VAL A 90 -14.66 -11.35 0.26
N ALA A 91 -15.07 -10.76 1.37
CA ALA A 91 -16.47 -10.51 1.62
C ALA A 91 -17.01 -9.42 0.67
N VAL A 92 -18.18 -9.66 0.09
CA VAL A 92 -18.83 -8.73 -0.83
C VAL A 92 -20.21 -8.30 -0.33
N TRP A 93 -20.59 -7.05 -0.61
CA TRP A 93 -21.97 -6.60 -0.47
C TRP A 93 -22.71 -6.85 -1.79
N ARG A 94 -23.91 -7.42 -1.72
CA ARG A 94 -24.76 -7.68 -2.89
C ARG A 94 -25.91 -6.72 -2.94
N GLY A 95 -25.98 -5.91 -4.00
CA GLY A 95 -27.15 -5.11 -4.39
C GLY A 95 -28.06 -5.92 -5.31
N ALA A 96 -29.07 -5.25 -5.88
CA ALA A 96 -30.02 -5.90 -6.77
C ALA A 96 -29.35 -6.35 -8.10
N ASP A 97 -28.40 -5.56 -8.61
CA ASP A 97 -27.74 -5.76 -9.91
C ASP A 97 -26.24 -5.49 -9.89
N TYR A 98 -25.60 -5.55 -8.72
CA TYR A 98 -24.17 -5.30 -8.55
C TYR A 98 -23.59 -5.96 -7.30
N LEU A 99 -22.27 -6.08 -7.28
CA LEU A 99 -21.46 -6.39 -6.09
C LEU A 99 -20.63 -5.17 -5.73
N LEU A 100 -20.40 -4.98 -4.42
CA LEU A 100 -19.36 -4.11 -3.89
C LEU A 100 -18.36 -4.93 -3.10
N PHE A 101 -17.09 -4.60 -3.23
CA PHE A 101 -16.03 -5.13 -2.38
C PHE A 101 -15.01 -4.03 -2.07
N TYR A 102 -14.29 -4.18 -0.96
CA TYR A 102 -13.17 -3.29 -0.67
C TYR A 102 -11.92 -3.81 -1.38
N GLY A 103 -11.43 -3.03 -2.32
CA GLY A 103 -10.18 -3.29 -3.03
C GLY A 103 -9.02 -2.58 -2.36
N LYS A 104 -7.88 -3.27 -2.24
CA LYS A 104 -6.62 -2.74 -1.74
C LYS A 104 -5.71 -2.47 -2.93
N GLY A 105 -5.32 -1.21 -3.11
CA GLY A 105 -4.33 -0.77 -4.09
C GLY A 105 -2.90 -1.16 -3.71
N PRO A 106 -1.89 -0.67 -4.45
CA PRO A 106 -0.50 -1.02 -4.19
C PRO A 106 0.12 -0.26 -3.00
N ARG A 107 -0.56 0.77 -2.48
CA ARG A 107 -0.08 1.59 -1.37
C ARG A 107 -0.88 1.30 -0.12
N LYS A 108 -0.20 0.83 0.94
CA LYS A 108 -0.80 0.60 2.25
C LYS A 108 -0.64 1.83 3.11
N TRP A 109 -1.75 2.34 3.65
CA TRP A 109 -1.76 3.43 4.62
C TRP A 109 -2.04 2.94 6.02
N GLU A 110 -1.32 3.51 6.99
CA GLU A 110 -1.51 3.21 8.41
C GLU A 110 -1.41 4.50 9.22
N TYR A 111 -2.23 4.63 10.26
CA TYR A 111 -2.13 5.74 11.19
C TYR A 111 -1.13 5.40 12.29
N SER A 112 -0.06 6.19 12.40
CA SER A 112 0.91 6.10 13.49
C SER A 112 0.42 6.92 14.68
N SER A 113 0.02 6.27 15.75
CA SER A 113 -0.45 6.94 16.98
C SER A 113 0.69 7.64 17.73
N SER A 114 1.94 7.18 17.58
CA SER A 114 3.13 7.82 18.15
C SER A 114 3.45 9.15 17.47
N ASP A 115 3.38 9.17 16.14
CA ASP A 115 3.74 10.32 15.33
C ASP A 115 2.52 11.22 15.03
N LYS A 116 1.32 10.72 15.34
CA LYS A 116 0.03 11.36 15.05
C LYS A 116 -0.04 11.77 13.56
N SER A 117 0.32 10.85 12.70
CA SER A 117 0.35 11.06 11.25
C SER A 117 0.06 9.76 10.50
N PHE A 118 -0.34 9.89 9.24
CA PHE A 118 -0.44 8.77 8.33
C PHE A 118 0.93 8.44 7.74
N ILE A 119 1.26 7.17 7.74
CA ILE A 119 2.44 6.62 7.08
C ILE A 119 1.98 5.66 5.98
N HIS A 120 2.78 5.51 4.94
CA HIS A 120 2.45 4.60 3.85
C HIS A 120 3.63 3.71 3.48
N THR A 121 3.29 2.59 2.86
CA THR A 121 4.25 1.66 2.29
C THR A 121 3.81 1.30 0.88
N ASN A 122 4.66 1.56 -0.10
CA ASN A 122 4.41 1.19 -1.48
C ASN A 122 4.73 -0.29 -1.73
N ASN A 123 3.98 -0.92 -2.60
CA ASN A 123 4.34 -2.23 -3.12
C ASN A 123 5.47 -2.08 -4.15
N PRO A 124 6.69 -2.59 -3.89
CA PRO A 124 7.82 -2.38 -4.78
C PRO A 124 7.77 -3.25 -6.05
N TYR A 125 6.75 -4.09 -6.19
CA TYR A 125 6.65 -5.08 -7.28
C TYR A 125 5.50 -4.82 -8.24
N SER A 126 4.53 -3.96 -7.88
CA SER A 126 3.34 -3.73 -8.70
C SER A 126 2.69 -2.39 -8.41
N ASN A 127 2.30 -1.69 -9.47
CA ASN A 127 1.50 -0.44 -9.42
C ASN A 127 0.00 -0.69 -9.29
N TYR A 128 -0.42 -1.94 -9.09
CA TYR A 128 -1.83 -2.33 -8.95
C TYR A 128 -2.01 -3.44 -7.94
N GLY A 129 -3.14 -3.42 -7.25
CA GLY A 129 -3.68 -4.59 -6.58
C GLY A 129 -4.43 -5.50 -7.56
N TYR A 130 -4.45 -6.79 -7.27
CA TYR A 130 -5.15 -7.76 -8.13
C TYR A 130 -6.09 -8.63 -7.33
N TYR A 131 -7.25 -8.89 -7.97
CA TYR A 131 -8.25 -9.81 -7.47
C TYR A 131 -8.70 -10.76 -8.57
N PHE A 132 -9.27 -11.89 -8.18
CA PHE A 132 -9.76 -12.93 -9.07
C PHE A 132 -11.26 -13.10 -8.83
N VAL A 133 -12.03 -13.01 -9.89
CA VAL A 133 -13.49 -13.16 -9.87
C VAL A 133 -13.85 -14.50 -10.47
N THR A 134 -14.76 -15.22 -9.82
CA THR A 134 -15.28 -16.51 -10.28
C THR A 134 -16.77 -16.64 -9.95
N GLU A 135 -17.46 -17.60 -10.57
CA GLU A 135 -18.81 -18.03 -10.20
C GLU A 135 -18.71 -19.41 -9.54
N LYS A 136 -19.13 -19.52 -8.29
CA LYS A 136 -19.07 -20.73 -7.47
C LYS A 136 -20.34 -21.57 -7.59
N GLU A 137 -20.30 -22.80 -7.08
CA GLU A 137 -21.51 -23.60 -6.92
C GLU A 137 -22.43 -23.08 -5.80
N THR A 138 -21.84 -22.48 -4.75
CA THR A 138 -22.55 -21.94 -3.60
C THR A 138 -22.50 -20.42 -3.58
N THR A 139 -23.29 -19.79 -2.72
CA THR A 139 -23.21 -18.33 -2.49
C THR A 139 -21.81 -17.92 -2.00
N GLY A 140 -21.26 -16.88 -2.60
CA GLY A 140 -19.99 -16.31 -2.19
C GLY A 140 -20.07 -15.61 -0.81
N ARG A 141 -18.93 -15.38 -0.19
CA ARG A 141 -18.82 -14.71 1.11
C ARG A 141 -19.50 -13.34 1.08
N THR A 142 -20.34 -13.05 2.07
CA THR A 142 -21.11 -11.81 2.16
C THR A 142 -20.62 -10.96 3.34
N MET A 143 -20.63 -9.65 3.17
CA MET A 143 -20.36 -8.71 4.28
C MET A 143 -21.47 -8.81 5.32
N GLU A 144 -21.08 -8.83 6.58
CA GLU A 144 -22.01 -8.76 7.70
C GLU A 144 -22.48 -7.32 7.90
N LYS A 145 -23.75 -7.18 8.30
CA LYS A 145 -24.29 -5.88 8.65
C LYS A 145 -23.73 -5.44 10.00
N ALA A 146 -23.13 -4.26 10.07
CA ALA A 146 -22.69 -3.70 11.33
C ALA A 146 -23.87 -3.46 12.28
N ALA A 147 -23.62 -3.60 13.59
CA ALA A 147 -24.58 -3.23 14.62
C ALA A 147 -24.93 -1.72 14.51
N SER A 148 -26.17 -1.39 14.81
CA SER A 148 -26.58 0.01 14.87
C SER A 148 -25.85 0.75 15.99
N ALA A 149 -25.41 1.97 15.71
CA ALA A 149 -24.86 2.90 16.70
C ALA A 149 -25.99 3.58 17.53
N ALA A 150 -27.05 2.86 17.85
CA ALA A 150 -28.15 3.38 18.63
C ALA A 150 -27.67 3.89 20.00
N GLY A 151 -28.01 5.14 20.35
CA GLY A 151 -27.57 5.79 21.59
C GLY A 151 -26.21 6.48 21.50
N ALA A 152 -25.62 6.61 20.33
CA ALA A 152 -24.43 7.44 20.13
C ALA A 152 -24.78 8.91 20.44
N THR A 153 -24.01 9.53 21.35
CA THR A 153 -24.17 10.93 21.77
C THR A 153 -23.13 11.86 21.15
N LEU A 154 -22.07 11.29 20.58
CA LEU A 154 -21.01 12.03 19.90
C LEU A 154 -21.26 12.02 18.40
N GLN A 155 -21.28 13.21 17.80
CA GLN A 155 -21.26 13.39 16.36
C GLN A 155 -19.87 13.90 15.95
N VAL A 156 -19.15 13.10 15.18
CA VAL A 156 -17.86 13.48 14.59
C VAL A 156 -18.14 14.13 13.24
N THR A 157 -17.63 15.35 13.05
CA THR A 157 -17.81 16.17 11.82
C THR A 157 -16.50 16.42 11.08
N THR A 158 -15.37 16.14 11.72
CA THR A 158 -14.02 16.27 11.15
C THR A 158 -13.22 15.03 11.47
N PHE A 159 -12.24 14.74 10.64
CA PHE A 159 -11.33 13.60 10.80
C PHE A 159 -9.97 13.95 10.21
N ASP A 160 -8.94 13.26 10.65
CA ASP A 160 -7.62 13.36 10.05
C ASP A 160 -7.62 12.65 8.69
N ASP A 161 -7.04 13.31 7.68
CA ASP A 161 -6.91 12.80 6.33
C ASP A 161 -5.52 13.10 5.79
N TYR A 162 -5.17 12.58 4.63
CA TYR A 162 -3.88 12.76 4.00
C TYR A 162 -4.01 12.97 2.50
N VAL A 163 -3.05 13.70 1.95
CA VAL A 163 -2.83 13.82 0.50
C VAL A 163 -1.36 13.59 0.23
N LEU A 164 -1.05 12.82 -0.80
CA LEU A 164 0.31 12.46 -1.17
C LEU A 164 0.56 12.81 -2.64
N HIS A 165 1.69 13.47 -2.88
CA HIS A 165 2.31 13.55 -4.19
C HIS A 165 3.62 12.76 -4.16
N GLU A 166 3.61 11.57 -4.74
CA GLU A 166 4.76 10.69 -4.85
C GLU A 166 4.59 9.86 -6.13
N GLU A 167 5.42 10.17 -7.11
CA GLU A 167 5.50 9.47 -8.38
C GLU A 167 6.71 8.53 -8.37
N GLU A 168 6.62 7.43 -9.08
CA GLU A 168 7.68 6.43 -9.19
C GLU A 168 8.37 6.54 -10.56
N LEU A 169 9.15 7.61 -10.78
CA LEU A 169 9.71 7.99 -12.08
C LEU A 169 11.20 7.66 -12.24
N VAL A 170 11.98 7.73 -11.17
CA VAL A 170 13.43 7.69 -11.22
C VAL A 170 14.02 6.63 -10.32
N SER A 171 14.85 5.76 -10.87
CA SER A 171 15.74 4.88 -10.10
C SER A 171 17.11 5.55 -9.97
N VAL A 172 17.57 5.77 -8.76
CA VAL A 172 18.83 6.49 -8.50
C VAL A 172 20.07 5.69 -8.93
N ASN A 173 20.00 4.38 -8.86
CA ASN A 173 21.14 3.49 -9.18
C ASN A 173 20.77 2.41 -10.21
N SER A 174 19.77 2.66 -11.05
CA SER A 174 19.24 1.71 -12.02
C SER A 174 18.88 0.34 -11.44
N SER A 175 18.63 0.30 -10.14
CA SER A 175 18.27 -0.90 -9.37
C SER A 175 17.58 -0.50 -8.08
N GLY A 176 17.06 -1.49 -7.37
CA GLY A 176 16.46 -1.31 -6.05
C GLY A 176 14.95 -1.40 -6.04
N ARG A 177 14.42 -1.35 -4.84
CA ARG A 177 12.99 -1.48 -4.53
C ARG A 177 12.29 -0.12 -4.53
N GLU A 178 13.06 0.96 -4.41
CA GLU A 178 12.56 2.32 -4.28
C GLU A 178 12.78 3.08 -5.57
N LEU A 179 11.71 3.69 -6.03
CA LEU A 179 11.70 4.68 -7.09
C LEU A 179 11.37 6.03 -6.48
N TYR A 180 11.81 7.08 -7.13
CA TYR A 180 11.64 8.45 -6.66
C TYR A 180 10.90 9.26 -7.71
N GLY A 181 10.32 10.36 -7.28
CA GLY A 181 9.54 11.25 -8.14
C GLY A 181 10.39 12.05 -9.12
N GLU A 182 10.07 13.31 -9.27
CA GLU A 182 10.64 14.17 -10.27
C GLU A 182 12.13 14.45 -10.04
N SER A 183 12.90 14.40 -11.10
CA SER A 183 14.32 14.75 -11.07
C SER A 183 14.55 16.25 -11.02
N PHE A 184 15.47 16.68 -10.16
CA PHE A 184 15.94 18.07 -10.02
C PHE A 184 17.34 18.29 -10.61
N THR A 185 17.75 17.53 -11.59
CA THR A 185 19.09 17.66 -12.21
C THR A 185 19.15 18.78 -13.23
N SER A 186 18.15 18.92 -14.09
CA SER A 186 18.08 19.97 -15.11
C SER A 186 17.09 21.07 -14.79
N THR A 187 16.05 20.73 -14.05
CA THR A 187 15.01 21.67 -13.59
C THR A 187 15.10 21.77 -12.08
N LEU A 188 15.73 22.81 -11.60
CA LEU A 188 16.06 22.99 -10.18
C LEU A 188 14.90 23.55 -9.33
N SER A 189 13.79 23.91 -9.93
CA SER A 189 12.59 24.36 -9.23
C SER A 189 11.36 23.80 -9.94
N ARG A 190 10.39 23.31 -9.16
CA ARG A 190 9.15 22.74 -9.68
C ARG A 190 7.97 23.21 -8.86
N ASP A 191 6.86 23.47 -9.55
CA ASP A 191 5.60 23.85 -8.95
C ASP A 191 4.60 22.70 -9.05
N PHE A 192 3.90 22.46 -7.95
CA PHE A 192 2.84 21.46 -7.84
C PHE A 192 1.56 22.12 -7.37
N THR A 193 0.44 21.62 -7.86
CA THR A 193 -0.89 22.02 -7.40
C THR A 193 -1.55 20.80 -6.79
N ILE A 194 -1.79 20.84 -5.49
CA ILE A 194 -2.30 19.72 -4.71
C ILE A 194 -3.74 20.04 -4.31
N SER A 195 -4.67 19.14 -4.61
CA SER A 195 -6.07 19.23 -4.16
C SER A 195 -6.19 18.63 -2.77
N VAL A 196 -6.81 19.36 -1.85
CA VAL A 196 -7.03 18.97 -0.45
C VAL A 196 -8.52 19.18 -0.10
N PRO A 197 -9.44 18.43 -0.69
CA PRO A 197 -10.86 18.67 -0.56
C PRO A 197 -11.34 18.51 0.88
N GLY A 198 -12.20 19.43 1.32
CA GLY A 198 -12.76 19.41 2.67
C GLY A 198 -11.80 19.81 3.77
N ILE A 199 -10.64 20.39 3.42
CA ILE A 199 -9.67 20.84 4.42
C ILE A 199 -10.29 21.89 5.35
N THR A 200 -9.99 21.77 6.64
CA THR A 200 -10.37 22.75 7.66
C THR A 200 -9.24 23.76 7.88
N ASN A 201 -9.50 24.78 8.70
CA ASN A 201 -8.47 25.76 9.09
C ASN A 201 -7.65 25.29 10.30
N ASP A 202 -7.67 24.00 10.60
CA ASP A 202 -6.88 23.43 11.67
C ASP A 202 -5.43 23.21 11.23
N GLU A 203 -4.54 23.07 12.21
CA GLU A 203 -3.14 22.78 11.95
C GLU A 203 -2.99 21.35 11.42
N GLY A 204 -2.36 21.23 10.26
CA GLY A 204 -1.93 19.98 9.67
C GLY A 204 -0.40 19.89 9.62
N LYS A 205 0.08 18.81 8.97
CA LYS A 205 1.51 18.56 8.77
C LYS A 205 1.82 18.53 7.29
N ALA A 206 2.88 19.23 6.89
CA ALA A 206 3.46 19.12 5.56
C ALA A 206 4.82 18.43 5.66
N THR A 207 4.99 17.37 4.89
CA THR A 207 6.18 16.51 4.89
C THR A 207 6.87 16.61 3.53
N LEU A 208 8.19 16.72 3.54
CA LEU A 208 9.04 16.63 2.36
C LEU A 208 10.09 15.53 2.56
N SER A 209 10.10 14.55 1.65
CA SER A 209 11.21 13.64 1.47
C SER A 209 11.90 13.96 0.14
N PHE A 210 13.21 14.12 0.16
CA PHE A 210 14.03 14.46 -0.99
C PHE A 210 15.38 13.75 -0.87
N ILE A 211 15.81 13.11 -1.94
CA ILE A 211 17.13 12.48 -1.97
C ILE A 211 18.10 13.23 -2.89
N SER A 212 19.39 13.23 -2.54
CA SER A 212 20.44 13.82 -3.35
C SER A 212 21.72 13.02 -3.31
N ARG A 213 22.43 13.03 -4.45
CA ARG A 213 23.80 12.49 -4.58
C ARG A 213 24.87 13.57 -4.44
N GLY A 214 24.48 14.83 -4.39
CA GLY A 214 25.35 16.00 -4.33
C GLY A 214 25.08 16.89 -3.14
N ASN A 215 25.97 17.85 -2.90
CA ASN A 215 25.74 18.90 -1.92
C ASN A 215 24.70 19.89 -2.44
N GLY A 216 23.80 20.30 -1.58
CA GLY A 216 22.81 21.29 -1.94
C GLY A 216 21.88 21.66 -0.80
N THR A 217 21.04 22.64 -1.09
CA THR A 217 19.96 23.08 -0.21
C THR A 217 18.63 22.83 -0.92
N ILE A 218 17.71 22.19 -0.22
CA ILE A 218 16.35 21.95 -0.66
C ILE A 218 15.44 22.93 0.06
N THR A 219 14.49 23.51 -0.66
CA THR A 219 13.45 24.38 -0.12
C THR A 219 12.08 23.90 -0.53
N MET A 220 11.10 24.07 0.34
CA MET A 220 9.68 23.89 0.04
C MET A 220 8.93 25.14 0.48
N ASN A 221 8.27 25.77 -0.47
CA ASN A 221 7.34 26.87 -0.23
C ASN A 221 5.91 26.38 -0.43
N VAL A 222 5.03 26.81 0.45
CA VAL A 222 3.59 26.50 0.36
C VAL A 222 2.81 27.80 0.27
N ASP A 223 2.01 27.93 -0.77
CA ASP A 223 1.23 29.15 -1.09
C ASP A 223 2.05 30.45 -1.08
N GLY A 224 3.33 30.34 -1.48
CA GLY A 224 4.29 31.42 -1.54
C GLY A 224 5.03 31.70 -0.24
N ASN A 225 4.77 30.96 0.83
CA ASN A 225 5.45 31.08 2.12
C ASN A 225 6.51 29.97 2.26
N ALA A 226 7.71 30.34 2.71
CA ALA A 226 8.77 29.39 3.00
C ALA A 226 8.36 28.49 4.20
N LEU A 227 8.34 27.19 4.01
CA LEU A 227 7.93 26.23 5.04
C LEU A 227 9.07 25.32 5.47
N ILE A 228 9.79 24.74 4.52
CA ILE A 228 10.89 23.82 4.77
C ILE A 228 12.14 24.32 4.07
N SER A 229 13.28 24.25 4.76
CA SER A 229 14.61 24.39 4.18
C SER A 229 15.55 23.39 4.87
N GLY A 230 16.45 22.79 4.11
CA GLY A 230 17.43 21.85 4.63
C GLY A 230 18.56 21.59 3.66
N SER A 231 19.72 21.24 4.19
CA SER A 231 20.90 20.92 3.39
C SER A 231 21.10 19.41 3.31
N VAL A 232 21.57 18.95 2.18
CA VAL A 232 22.07 17.59 1.95
C VAL A 232 23.53 17.67 1.56
N SER A 233 24.26 16.60 1.89
CA SER A 233 25.67 16.45 1.51
C SER A 233 25.85 15.23 0.64
N VAL A 234 26.96 15.13 -0.06
CA VAL A 234 27.36 13.89 -0.75
C VAL A 234 27.37 12.73 0.22
N PRO A 235 27.02 11.53 -0.22
CA PRO A 235 27.24 10.31 0.55
C PRO A 235 28.69 10.21 1.04
N SER A 236 28.87 9.78 2.27
CA SER A 236 30.23 9.60 2.86
C SER A 236 30.74 8.19 2.76
N ASP A 237 29.84 7.25 2.44
CA ASP A 237 30.14 5.82 2.31
C ASP A 237 29.95 5.41 0.86
N GLU A 238 30.82 4.52 0.36
CA GLU A 238 30.75 4.01 -1.03
C GLU A 238 29.50 3.14 -1.29
N TYR A 239 28.87 2.64 -0.21
CA TYR A 239 27.63 1.85 -0.29
C TYR A 239 26.38 2.71 -0.19
N GLU A 240 26.50 3.96 0.25
CA GLU A 240 25.40 4.92 0.32
C GLU A 240 25.20 5.59 -1.06
N VAL A 241 24.11 5.26 -1.75
CA VAL A 241 23.86 5.73 -3.12
C VAL A 241 23.42 7.19 -3.15
N ALA A 242 22.64 7.62 -2.18
CA ALA A 242 22.12 8.99 -2.03
C ALA A 242 21.81 9.27 -0.58
N ARG A 243 21.67 10.54 -0.22
CA ARG A 243 21.20 10.98 1.10
C ARG A 243 19.81 11.56 1.03
N GLU A 244 19.02 11.21 2.02
CA GLU A 244 17.67 11.71 2.21
C GLU A 244 17.67 12.96 3.10
N LEU A 245 16.87 13.93 2.71
CA LEU A 245 16.33 14.98 3.57
C LEU A 245 14.86 14.66 3.83
N TYR A 246 14.55 14.18 5.01
CA TYR A 246 13.17 14.05 5.48
C TYR A 246 12.88 15.18 6.46
N ARG A 247 11.82 15.95 6.21
CA ARG A 247 11.40 17.06 7.07
C ARG A 247 9.89 17.14 7.15
N GLU A 248 9.42 17.38 8.36
CA GLU A 248 8.01 17.63 8.66
C GLU A 248 7.87 19.02 9.31
N ARG A 249 6.83 19.75 8.95
CA ARG A 249 6.50 21.06 9.53
C ARG A 249 5.00 21.19 9.70
N ALA A 250 4.61 21.84 10.79
CA ALA A 250 3.25 22.31 10.96
C ALA A 250 2.89 23.29 9.83
N TRP A 251 1.68 23.17 9.34
CA TRP A 251 1.15 23.98 8.26
C TRP A 251 -0.36 24.20 8.45
N MET A 252 -0.86 25.32 8.01
CA MET A 252 -2.28 25.66 8.04
C MET A 252 -2.73 26.08 6.64
N ALA A 253 -3.84 25.52 6.18
CA ALA A 253 -4.45 25.96 4.94
C ALA A 253 -5.16 27.30 5.14
N ASP A 254 -4.79 28.29 4.35
CA ASP A 254 -5.40 29.63 4.39
C ASP A 254 -6.13 30.01 3.08
N LYS A 255 -5.99 29.22 2.03
CA LYS A 255 -6.46 29.53 0.68
C LYS A 255 -7.43 28.54 0.05
N GLY A 256 -8.09 27.72 0.87
CA GLY A 256 -9.09 26.76 0.40
C GLY A 256 -8.51 25.40 -0.02
N GLU A 257 -9.28 24.68 -0.83
CA GLU A 257 -9.04 23.26 -1.14
C GLU A 257 -7.94 22.99 -2.19
N THR A 258 -7.14 24.01 -2.52
CA THR A 258 -6.02 23.87 -3.47
C THR A 258 -4.79 24.51 -2.90
N VAL A 259 -3.72 23.76 -2.78
CA VAL A 259 -2.43 24.16 -2.23
C VAL A 259 -1.40 24.23 -3.34
N LYS A 260 -0.67 25.33 -3.43
CA LYS A 260 0.46 25.49 -4.35
C LYS A 260 1.76 25.21 -3.61
N VAL A 261 2.49 24.21 -4.08
CA VAL A 261 3.77 23.81 -3.50
C VAL A 261 4.87 24.06 -4.52
N ASN A 262 5.90 24.80 -4.14
CA ASN A 262 7.12 24.95 -4.91
C ASN A 262 8.27 24.24 -4.20
N ILE A 263 8.95 23.35 -4.89
CA ILE A 263 10.16 22.65 -4.41
C ILE A 263 11.35 23.21 -5.20
N GLY A 264 12.37 23.69 -4.48
CA GLY A 264 13.61 24.17 -5.05
C GLY A 264 14.81 23.36 -4.57
N TYR A 265 15.78 23.18 -5.46
CA TYR A 265 17.09 22.59 -5.17
C TYR A 265 18.19 23.51 -5.66
N SER A 266 19.09 23.90 -4.80
CA SER A 266 20.29 24.66 -5.17
C SER A 266 21.53 23.84 -4.85
N THR A 267 22.38 23.61 -5.84
CA THR A 267 23.68 22.94 -5.64
C THR A 267 24.64 23.93 -4.95
N THR A 268 25.31 23.45 -3.90
CA THR A 268 26.50 24.11 -3.36
C THR A 268 27.68 23.32 -3.91
N GLY A 269 28.35 23.90 -4.87
CA GLY A 269 29.43 23.29 -5.65
C GLY A 269 30.57 22.67 -4.86
#